data_c2f7e431ce7dfa874580c1fead640795
#
_entry.id   c2f7e431ce7dfa874580c1fead640795
#
_cell.length_a   1.000
_cell.length_b   1.000
_cell.length_c   1.000
_cell.angle_alpha   90.00
_cell.angle_beta   90.00
_cell.angle_gamma   90.00
#
_symmetry.space_group_name_H-M   'P 1'
#
loop_
_entity.id
_entity.type
_entity.pdbx_description
1 polymer ?
#
loop_
_entity_poly.entity_id
_entity_poly.type
_entity_poly.pdbx_seq_one_letter_code
_entity_poly.pdbx_strand_id
1 'polypeptide(L)'
;SRRQRQMCIRDRLEGLLNDSVGSGRDCVQALMQELGVQTAQQLETVPYHQLAQAYRNVSPALKAKGANVGQSPHPNRFYLGDPLQNGSGFRPETTDVPVLIGTVYSEFYGFFDGLKGVGPEEAVGLSAAETLREQFRTAYPHRPEEDLLLADTSFRAPTIKYVRERAKAGGKVYSYLFDQDFPLMGKSTPWHCADIPFVFHNTELVPVCAFEGAKQLETEIFGAVMQFACTGAPGWAASTEDVEQTMLFGPQSRLVQNHDHALIEALAPFTDLRMKKATRAGGQIQH
;
A
#
# COMPACT_ATOMS: atom_id res chain seq x y z
N SER A 1 17.31 5.24 -7.68
CA SER A 1 18.22 4.46 -6.80
C SER A 1 17.55 3.15 -6.39
N ARG A 2 18.32 2.18 -5.89
CA ARG A 2 17.79 0.88 -5.40
C ARG A 2 16.75 1.03 -4.30
N ARG A 3 16.79 2.09 -3.50
CA ARG A 3 15.87 2.37 -2.40
C ARG A 3 14.49 2.84 -2.88
N GLN A 4 14.42 3.65 -3.93
CA GLN A 4 13.15 4.10 -4.52
C GLN A 4 12.35 2.96 -5.18
N ARG A 5 13.03 1.96 -5.77
CA ARG A 5 12.37 0.78 -6.35
C ARG A 5 11.67 -0.10 -5.30
N GLN A 6 12.12 -0.08 -4.05
CA GLN A 6 11.52 -0.86 -2.97
C GLN A 6 10.20 -0.27 -2.44
N MET A 7 9.96 1.03 -2.59
CA MET A 7 8.71 1.66 -2.16
C MET A 7 7.55 1.38 -3.14
N CYS A 8 7.80 1.39 -4.44
CA CYS A 8 6.75 1.20 -5.46
C CYS A 8 6.42 -0.27 -5.77
N ILE A 9 7.26 -1.23 -5.38
CA ILE A 9 7.03 -2.68 -5.61
C ILE A 9 6.03 -3.27 -4.61
N ARG A 10 5.69 -2.54 -3.55
CA ARG A 10 4.89 -3.04 -2.42
C ARG A 10 3.39 -2.77 -2.51
N ASP A 11 2.94 -2.20 -3.61
CA ASP A 11 1.59 -1.64 -3.73
C ASP A 11 0.44 -2.65 -3.64
N ARG A 12 0.72 -3.93 -3.41
CA ARG A 12 -0.28 -4.96 -3.09
C ARG A 12 0.39 -6.19 -2.49
N LEU A 13 0.35 -6.35 -1.19
CA LEU A 13 0.83 -7.58 -0.55
C LEU A 13 -0.02 -8.82 -0.88
N GLU A 14 -1.30 -8.66 -1.22
CA GLU A 14 -2.20 -9.79 -1.51
C GLU A 14 -2.74 -9.87 -2.94
N GLY A 15 -2.48 -8.95 -3.82
CA GLY A 15 -3.06 -8.96 -5.16
C GLY A 15 -2.06 -8.94 -6.31
N LEU A 16 -0.80 -8.56 -6.03
CA LEU A 16 0.27 -8.55 -7.04
C LEU A 16 1.12 -9.82 -7.01
N LEU A 17 1.16 -10.52 -5.89
CA LEU A 17 1.92 -11.75 -5.73
C LEU A 17 0.99 -12.93 -5.96
N ASN A 18 0.56 -13.11 -7.21
CA ASN A 18 -0.19 -14.28 -7.59
C ASN A 18 0.78 -15.34 -8.14
N ASP A 19 1.23 -16.22 -7.28
CA ASP A 19 2.14 -17.32 -7.62
C ASP A 19 1.56 -18.25 -8.70
N SER A 20 0.25 -18.19 -8.94
CA SER A 20 -0.45 -19.00 -9.94
C SER A 20 -0.33 -18.51 -11.39
N VAL A 21 0.08 -17.25 -11.62
CA VAL A 21 0.12 -16.68 -12.98
C VAL A 21 1.37 -17.02 -13.79
N GLY A 22 2.23 -17.90 -13.26
CA GLY A 22 3.42 -18.36 -13.97
C GLY A 22 4.60 -17.39 -13.99
N SER A 23 5.67 -17.74 -14.69
CA SER A 23 6.99 -17.12 -14.60
C SER A 23 7.17 -15.83 -15.41
N GLY A 24 6.22 -15.40 -16.19
CA GLY A 24 6.36 -14.28 -17.13
C GLY A 24 7.22 -14.59 -18.37
N ARG A 25 7.69 -15.81 -18.56
CA ARG A 25 8.48 -16.21 -19.74
C ARG A 25 7.72 -15.98 -21.05
N ASP A 26 6.41 -16.26 -21.04
CA ASP A 26 5.57 -16.05 -22.21
C ASP A 26 5.52 -14.57 -22.63
N CYS A 27 5.55 -13.67 -21.65
CA CYS A 27 5.64 -12.23 -21.92
C CYS A 27 7.00 -11.87 -22.54
N VAL A 28 8.10 -12.38 -22.01
CA VAL A 28 9.43 -12.15 -22.57
C VAL A 28 9.53 -12.69 -24.00
N GLN A 29 9.03 -13.89 -24.26
CA GLN A 29 9.01 -14.49 -25.60
C GLN A 29 8.17 -13.68 -26.59
N ALA A 30 6.99 -13.23 -26.18
CA ALA A 30 6.14 -12.40 -27.02
C ALA A 30 6.80 -11.05 -27.35
N LEU A 31 7.48 -10.42 -26.38
CA LEU A 31 8.23 -9.20 -26.60
C LEU A 31 9.41 -9.41 -27.57
N MET A 32 10.14 -10.53 -27.44
CA MET A 32 11.22 -10.88 -28.36
C MET A 32 10.70 -11.06 -29.78
N GLN A 33 9.58 -11.73 -29.97
CA GLN A 33 8.93 -11.92 -31.27
C GLN A 33 8.48 -10.59 -31.86
N GLU A 34 7.78 -9.77 -31.09
CA GLU A 34 7.27 -8.45 -31.51
C GLU A 34 8.42 -7.51 -31.96
N LEU A 35 9.56 -7.57 -31.27
CA LEU A 35 10.72 -6.71 -31.55
C LEU A 35 11.74 -7.33 -32.51
N GLY A 36 11.55 -8.59 -32.90
CA GLY A 36 12.48 -9.29 -33.80
C GLY A 36 13.85 -9.58 -33.17
N VAL A 37 13.96 -9.64 -31.84
CA VAL A 37 15.20 -9.94 -31.13
C VAL A 37 15.33 -11.42 -30.79
N GLN A 38 16.55 -11.93 -30.72
CA GLN A 38 16.83 -13.38 -30.59
C GLN A 38 17.11 -13.81 -29.14
N THR A 39 17.47 -12.88 -28.28
CA THR A 39 17.80 -13.16 -26.88
C THR A 39 17.17 -12.15 -25.94
N ALA A 40 16.88 -12.57 -24.69
CA ALA A 40 16.33 -11.68 -23.67
C ALA A 40 17.29 -10.51 -23.35
N GLN A 41 18.61 -10.71 -23.45
CA GLN A 41 19.59 -9.64 -23.24
C GLN A 41 19.46 -8.52 -24.26
N GLN A 42 19.07 -8.82 -25.49
CA GLN A 42 18.84 -7.80 -26.52
C GLN A 42 17.71 -6.86 -26.16
N LEU A 43 16.73 -7.29 -25.32
CA LEU A 43 15.67 -6.41 -24.82
C LEU A 43 16.22 -5.26 -23.96
N GLU A 44 17.34 -5.45 -23.27
CA GLU A 44 17.99 -4.42 -22.44
C GLU A 44 18.52 -3.24 -23.26
N THR A 45 18.80 -3.47 -24.55
CA THR A 45 19.32 -2.46 -25.48
C THR A 45 18.23 -1.79 -26.34
N VAL A 46 16.99 -2.31 -26.28
CA VAL A 46 15.87 -1.72 -27.02
C VAL A 46 15.50 -0.36 -26.39
N PRO A 47 15.34 0.70 -27.20
CA PRO A 47 14.87 1.98 -26.70
C PRO A 47 13.55 1.84 -25.94
N TYR A 48 13.43 2.52 -24.77
CA TYR A 48 12.29 2.39 -23.89
C TYR A 48 10.93 2.55 -24.58
N HIS A 49 10.81 3.54 -25.47
CA HIS A 49 9.54 3.79 -26.19
C HIS A 49 9.13 2.62 -27.09
N GLN A 50 10.07 1.92 -27.73
CA GLN A 50 9.81 0.73 -28.54
C GLN A 50 9.42 -0.45 -27.66
N LEU A 51 10.16 -0.68 -26.57
CA LEU A 51 9.82 -1.73 -25.60
C LEU A 51 8.44 -1.52 -24.99
N ALA A 52 8.11 -0.28 -24.60
CA ALA A 52 6.81 0.08 -24.05
C ALA A 52 5.68 -0.10 -25.08
N GLN A 53 5.93 0.21 -26.37
CA GLN A 53 4.94 -0.03 -27.42
C GLN A 53 4.73 -1.54 -27.64
N ALA A 54 5.79 -2.31 -27.76
CA ALA A 54 5.71 -3.77 -27.90
C ALA A 54 4.95 -4.40 -26.72
N TYR A 55 5.24 -3.94 -25.49
CA TYR A 55 4.51 -4.40 -24.30
C TYR A 55 3.00 -4.09 -24.37
N ARG A 56 2.61 -2.89 -24.81
CA ARG A 56 1.19 -2.54 -25.03
C ARG A 56 0.53 -3.44 -26.06
N ASN A 57 1.26 -3.85 -27.10
CA ASN A 57 0.74 -4.71 -28.16
C ASN A 57 0.50 -6.15 -27.67
N VAL A 58 1.45 -6.72 -26.91
CA VAL A 58 1.40 -8.14 -26.53
C VAL A 58 0.66 -8.42 -25.21
N SER A 59 0.71 -7.48 -24.24
CA SER A 59 0.20 -7.74 -22.89
C SER A 59 -1.31 -7.99 -22.78
N PRO A 60 -2.22 -7.39 -23.58
CA PRO A 60 -3.64 -7.66 -23.47
C PRO A 60 -4.01 -9.13 -23.77
N ALA A 61 -3.41 -9.69 -24.82
CA ALA A 61 -3.67 -11.08 -25.23
C ALA A 61 -3.12 -12.09 -24.19
N LEU A 62 -1.99 -11.76 -23.56
CA LEU A 62 -1.40 -12.58 -22.50
C LEU A 62 -2.22 -12.51 -21.20
N LYS A 63 -2.67 -11.31 -20.81
CA LYS A 63 -3.57 -11.13 -19.67
C LYS A 63 -4.89 -11.89 -19.83
N ALA A 64 -5.47 -11.88 -21.03
CA ALA A 64 -6.68 -12.63 -21.34
C ALA A 64 -6.51 -14.14 -21.16
N LYS A 65 -5.29 -14.66 -21.29
CA LYS A 65 -4.93 -16.07 -21.03
C LYS A 65 -4.52 -16.32 -19.56
N GLY A 66 -4.57 -15.31 -18.70
CA GLY A 66 -4.13 -15.43 -17.30
C GLY A 66 -2.61 -15.51 -17.12
N ALA A 67 -1.81 -15.14 -18.14
CA ALA A 67 -0.36 -15.17 -18.05
C ALA A 67 0.20 -14.01 -17.24
N ASN A 68 1.33 -14.27 -16.55
CA ASN A 68 2.09 -13.22 -15.90
C ASN A 68 2.76 -12.33 -16.96
N VAL A 69 2.43 -11.05 -16.95
CA VAL A 69 2.99 -10.06 -17.88
C VAL A 69 4.15 -9.27 -17.26
N GLY A 70 4.78 -9.78 -16.22
CA GLY A 70 5.99 -9.21 -15.60
C GLY A 70 5.72 -8.20 -14.49
N GLN A 71 4.50 -8.13 -13.97
CA GLN A 71 4.15 -7.22 -12.87
C GLN A 71 4.32 -7.84 -11.48
N SER A 72 4.46 -9.17 -11.40
CA SER A 72 4.59 -9.89 -10.14
C SER A 72 5.85 -10.75 -10.12
N PRO A 73 6.55 -10.84 -8.98
CA PRO A 73 7.58 -11.82 -8.80
C PRO A 73 6.99 -13.23 -8.92
N HIS A 74 7.79 -14.19 -9.37
CA HIS A 74 7.41 -15.58 -9.51
C HIS A 74 8.34 -16.46 -8.65
N PRO A 75 7.80 -17.45 -7.91
CA PRO A 75 8.61 -18.36 -7.10
C PRO A 75 9.76 -18.98 -7.89
N ASN A 76 10.93 -18.98 -7.29
CA ASN A 76 12.16 -19.53 -7.83
C ASN A 76 13.12 -19.90 -6.69
N ARG A 77 14.37 -20.28 -7.01
CA ARG A 77 15.35 -20.65 -5.97
C ARG A 77 15.70 -19.54 -4.97
N PHE A 78 15.42 -18.27 -5.28
CA PHE A 78 15.70 -17.11 -4.40
C PHE A 78 14.44 -16.57 -3.73
N TYR A 79 13.31 -16.64 -4.43
CA TYR A 79 12.01 -16.18 -3.95
C TYR A 79 11.07 -17.38 -3.85
N LEU A 80 10.67 -17.76 -2.64
CA LEU A 80 9.83 -18.94 -2.39
C LEU A 80 8.34 -18.71 -2.61
N GLY A 81 7.95 -17.50 -2.92
CA GLY A 81 6.57 -17.08 -3.00
C GLY A 81 6.16 -16.17 -1.83
N ASP A 82 4.90 -15.78 -1.81
CA ASP A 82 4.34 -14.94 -0.76
C ASP A 82 4.25 -15.73 0.57
N PRO A 83 4.98 -15.32 1.61
CA PRO A 83 4.98 -16.04 2.89
C PRO A 83 3.62 -16.03 3.61
N LEU A 84 2.69 -15.12 3.20
CA LEU A 84 1.36 -15.02 3.80
C LEU A 84 0.30 -15.87 3.11
N GLN A 85 0.52 -16.28 1.85
CA GLN A 85 -0.46 -17.01 1.04
C GLN A 85 -0.22 -18.51 1.00
N ASN A 86 1.02 -18.92 0.78
CA ASN A 86 1.34 -20.31 0.49
C ASN A 86 1.81 -21.14 1.71
N GLY A 87 1.73 -20.56 2.91
CA GLY A 87 2.11 -21.25 4.15
C GLY A 87 3.60 -21.55 4.28
N SER A 88 4.44 -21.05 3.36
CA SER A 88 5.90 -21.24 3.43
C SER A 88 6.54 -20.49 4.58
N GLY A 89 5.84 -19.48 5.12
CA GLY A 89 6.35 -18.61 6.17
C GLY A 89 7.55 -17.77 5.72
N PHE A 90 8.16 -17.10 6.69
CA PHE A 90 9.37 -16.33 6.44
C PHE A 90 10.62 -17.23 6.53
N ARG A 91 11.56 -17.02 5.63
CA ARG A 91 12.87 -17.67 5.74
C ARG A 91 13.63 -17.12 6.95
N PRO A 92 14.37 -17.95 7.70
CA PRO A 92 15.17 -17.48 8.84
C PRO A 92 16.09 -16.29 8.47
N GLU A 93 16.76 -16.35 7.31
CA GLU A 93 17.68 -15.32 6.85
C GLU A 93 16.97 -13.98 6.59
N THR A 94 15.66 -13.99 6.33
CA THR A 94 14.89 -12.76 6.11
C THR A 94 14.41 -12.16 7.42
N THR A 95 14.25 -12.94 8.48
CA THR A 95 13.79 -12.46 9.79
C THR A 95 14.86 -11.64 10.51
N ASP A 96 16.14 -11.84 10.19
CA ASP A 96 17.25 -11.06 10.73
C ASP A 96 17.29 -9.62 10.22
N VAL A 97 16.61 -9.33 9.10
CA VAL A 97 16.56 -7.98 8.51
C VAL A 97 15.39 -7.20 9.11
N PRO A 98 15.61 -6.11 9.85
CA PRO A 98 14.52 -5.28 10.36
C PRO A 98 13.66 -4.70 9.24
N VAL A 99 12.36 -4.57 9.49
CA VAL A 99 11.40 -3.97 8.53
C VAL A 99 10.70 -2.79 9.17
N LEU A 100 10.69 -1.67 8.46
CA LEU A 100 9.78 -0.54 8.71
C LEU A 100 8.77 -0.51 7.56
N ILE A 101 7.49 -0.66 7.88
CA ILE A 101 6.39 -0.71 6.92
C ILE A 101 5.30 0.30 7.31
N GLY A 102 4.71 0.97 6.34
CA GLY A 102 3.65 1.93 6.60
C GLY A 102 2.61 1.98 5.50
N THR A 103 1.47 2.54 5.85
CA THR A 103 0.35 2.83 4.95
C THR A 103 -0.15 4.25 5.21
N VAL A 104 -0.99 4.76 4.32
CA VAL A 104 -1.71 6.00 4.56
C VAL A 104 -3.19 5.70 4.83
N TYR A 105 -3.86 6.61 5.52
CA TYR A 105 -5.25 6.41 5.97
C TYR A 105 -6.21 6.03 4.83
N SER A 106 -6.13 6.67 3.67
CA SER A 106 -7.14 6.55 2.62
C SER A 106 -6.62 5.94 1.31
N GLU A 107 -5.33 5.70 1.15
CA GLU A 107 -4.69 5.16 -0.07
C GLU A 107 -5.42 5.59 -1.36
N PHE A 108 -6.24 4.73 -1.95
CA PHE A 108 -6.94 5.01 -3.20
C PHE A 108 -8.35 5.61 -3.03
N TYR A 109 -8.98 5.49 -1.87
CA TYR A 109 -10.39 5.89 -1.71
C TYR A 109 -10.58 7.41 -1.73
N GLY A 110 -9.58 8.17 -1.28
CA GLY A 110 -9.60 9.63 -1.30
C GLY A 110 -9.53 10.28 -2.69
N PHE A 111 -9.10 9.53 -3.72
CA PHE A 111 -9.06 10.03 -5.11
C PHE A 111 -10.42 10.02 -5.79
N PHE A 112 -11.36 9.25 -5.29
CA PHE A 112 -12.64 9.04 -5.95
C PHE A 112 -13.77 9.69 -5.17
N ASP A 113 -14.49 10.61 -5.80
CA ASP A 113 -15.65 11.26 -5.21
C ASP A 113 -16.85 10.32 -4.99
N GLY A 114 -16.77 9.10 -5.47
CA GLY A 114 -17.86 8.13 -5.44
C GLY A 114 -18.27 7.63 -4.06
N LEU A 115 -17.46 7.87 -3.04
CA LEU A 115 -17.79 7.58 -1.65
C LEU A 115 -18.14 8.83 -0.84
N LYS A 116 -17.97 10.03 -1.39
CA LYS A 116 -18.35 11.28 -0.72
C LYS A 116 -19.86 11.34 -0.57
N GLY A 117 -20.32 11.56 0.66
CA GLY A 117 -21.74 11.64 0.99
C GLY A 117 -22.49 10.30 0.98
N VAL A 118 -21.80 9.19 0.73
CA VAL A 118 -22.39 7.85 0.87
C VAL A 118 -22.37 7.47 2.35
N GLY A 119 -23.53 7.18 2.92
CA GLY A 119 -23.64 6.66 4.28
C GLY A 119 -23.13 5.22 4.39
N PRO A 120 -22.60 4.81 5.55
CA PRO A 120 -22.17 3.43 5.73
C PRO A 120 -23.30 2.42 5.50
N GLU A 121 -24.55 2.74 5.81
CA GLU A 121 -25.73 1.88 5.54
C GLU A 121 -25.89 1.54 4.07
N GLU A 122 -25.68 2.52 3.20
CA GLU A 122 -25.77 2.34 1.75
C GLU A 122 -24.64 1.48 1.22
N ALA A 123 -23.43 1.62 1.81
CA ALA A 123 -22.25 0.92 1.37
C ALA A 123 -22.17 -0.53 1.85
N VAL A 124 -22.57 -0.79 3.11
CA VAL A 124 -22.32 -2.08 3.79
C VAL A 124 -23.58 -2.70 4.43
N GLY A 125 -24.71 -2.00 4.38
CA GLY A 125 -25.97 -2.43 5.00
C GLY A 125 -26.13 -2.01 6.47
N LEU A 126 -27.38 -1.98 6.94
CA LEU A 126 -27.74 -1.44 8.27
C LEU A 126 -27.06 -2.15 9.44
N SER A 127 -27.02 -3.48 9.41
CA SER A 127 -26.48 -4.27 10.53
C SER A 127 -24.97 -4.10 10.74
N ALA A 128 -24.22 -3.85 9.67
CA ALA A 128 -22.77 -3.62 9.75
C ALA A 128 -22.44 -2.16 10.07
N ALA A 129 -23.28 -1.22 9.65
CA ALA A 129 -22.99 0.21 9.73
C ALA A 129 -22.82 0.71 11.17
N GLU A 130 -23.65 0.26 12.12
CA GLU A 130 -23.55 0.70 13.52
C GLU A 130 -22.24 0.23 14.16
N THR A 131 -21.87 -1.03 13.97
CA THR A 131 -20.61 -1.58 14.46
C THR A 131 -19.42 -0.83 13.86
N LEU A 132 -19.47 -0.53 12.56
CA LEU A 132 -18.42 0.22 11.89
C LEU A 132 -18.27 1.65 12.43
N ARG A 133 -19.38 2.33 12.73
CA ARG A 133 -19.33 3.66 13.36
C ARG A 133 -18.69 3.63 14.73
N GLU A 134 -19.06 2.67 15.57
CA GLU A 134 -18.49 2.53 16.90
C GLU A 134 -16.97 2.29 16.83
N GLN A 135 -16.54 1.36 15.98
CA GLN A 135 -15.13 1.05 15.77
C GLN A 135 -14.36 2.24 15.17
N PHE A 136 -14.98 2.96 14.24
CA PHE A 136 -14.39 4.14 13.64
C PHE A 136 -14.18 5.27 14.66
N ARG A 137 -15.21 5.59 15.47
CA ARG A 137 -15.11 6.60 16.53
C ARG A 137 -14.04 6.23 17.56
N THR A 138 -13.85 4.95 17.83
CA THR A 138 -12.82 4.46 18.74
C THR A 138 -11.42 4.63 18.15
N ALA A 139 -11.22 4.23 16.91
CA ALA A 139 -9.92 4.30 16.25
C ALA A 139 -9.54 5.74 15.84
N TYR A 140 -10.50 6.50 15.33
CA TYR A 140 -10.28 7.83 14.73
C TYR A 140 -11.21 8.89 15.34
N PRO A 141 -11.12 9.19 16.66
CA PRO A 141 -12.05 10.11 17.34
C PRO A 141 -11.94 11.56 16.83
N HIS A 142 -10.87 11.91 16.14
CA HIS A 142 -10.63 13.24 15.56
C HIS A 142 -11.18 13.39 14.13
N ARG A 143 -11.58 12.28 13.49
CA ARG A 143 -12.12 12.30 12.13
C ARG A 143 -13.63 12.39 12.11
N PRO A 144 -14.20 13.13 11.14
CA PRO A 144 -15.64 13.13 10.92
C PRO A 144 -16.12 11.78 10.39
N GLU A 145 -17.39 11.43 10.66
CA GLU A 145 -17.94 10.12 10.30
C GLU A 145 -17.99 9.87 8.78
N GLU A 146 -18.07 10.91 7.98
CA GLU A 146 -17.98 10.82 6.52
C GLU A 146 -16.65 10.25 6.00
N ASP A 147 -15.59 10.29 6.82
CA ASP A 147 -14.31 9.66 6.48
C ASP A 147 -14.30 8.15 6.67
N LEU A 148 -15.29 7.56 7.37
CA LEU A 148 -15.32 6.12 7.71
C LEU A 148 -15.09 5.21 6.51
N LEU A 149 -15.78 5.47 5.40
CA LEU A 149 -15.66 4.65 4.19
C LEU A 149 -14.36 4.90 3.41
N LEU A 150 -13.60 5.92 3.77
CA LEU A 150 -12.32 6.25 3.15
C LEU A 150 -11.14 5.52 3.80
N ALA A 151 -11.33 4.90 4.98
CA ALA A 151 -10.28 4.10 5.62
C ALA A 151 -9.82 2.97 4.71
N ASP A 152 -8.51 2.90 4.45
CA ASP A 152 -7.97 1.90 3.54
C ASP A 152 -7.99 0.49 4.14
N THR A 153 -8.39 -0.47 3.32
CA THR A 153 -8.31 -1.90 3.63
C THR A 153 -7.41 -2.65 2.66
N SER A 154 -7.08 -2.04 1.52
CA SER A 154 -6.33 -2.71 0.46
C SER A 154 -4.87 -2.94 0.83
N PHE A 155 -4.26 -2.00 1.55
CA PHE A 155 -2.89 -2.10 2.07
C PHE A 155 -2.87 -2.31 3.58
N ARG A 156 -3.78 -1.67 4.33
CA ARG A 156 -3.78 -1.74 5.78
C ARG A 156 -4.06 -3.16 6.30
N ALA A 157 -5.06 -3.86 5.76
CA ALA A 157 -5.38 -5.22 6.19
C ALA A 157 -4.20 -6.21 5.96
N PRO A 158 -3.61 -6.29 4.75
CA PRO A 158 -2.43 -7.13 4.54
C PRO A 158 -1.20 -6.67 5.33
N THR A 159 -1.05 -5.37 5.62
CA THR A 159 0.05 -4.87 6.47
C THR A 159 -0.09 -5.37 7.90
N ILE A 160 -1.27 -5.30 8.50
CA ILE A 160 -1.55 -5.84 9.84
C ILE A 160 -1.18 -7.34 9.90
N LYS A 161 -1.63 -8.10 8.92
CA LYS A 161 -1.31 -9.53 8.80
C LYS A 161 0.19 -9.77 8.65
N TYR A 162 0.86 -9.01 7.78
CA TYR A 162 2.31 -9.10 7.58
C TYR A 162 3.09 -8.83 8.86
N VAL A 163 2.73 -7.76 9.59
CA VAL A 163 3.39 -7.37 10.85
C VAL A 163 3.28 -8.50 11.87
N ARG A 164 2.08 -9.05 12.06
CA ARG A 164 1.83 -10.15 12.99
C ARG A 164 2.63 -11.40 12.63
N GLU A 165 2.51 -11.88 11.39
CA GLU A 165 3.16 -13.12 10.96
C GLU A 165 4.69 -12.99 10.96
N ARG A 166 5.22 -11.80 10.64
CA ARG A 166 6.66 -11.55 10.71
C ARG A 166 7.16 -11.50 12.15
N ALA A 167 6.44 -10.85 13.06
CA ALA A 167 6.78 -10.81 14.47
C ALA A 167 6.74 -12.23 15.09
N LYS A 168 5.70 -13.01 14.76
CA LYS A 168 5.59 -14.43 15.12
C LYS A 168 6.78 -15.27 14.66
N ALA A 169 7.31 -14.99 13.48
CA ALA A 169 8.52 -15.64 12.95
C ALA A 169 9.83 -15.13 13.59
N GLY A 170 9.78 -14.23 14.59
CA GLY A 170 10.93 -13.68 15.27
C GLY A 170 11.58 -12.46 14.60
N GLY A 171 10.99 -11.96 13.52
CA GLY A 171 11.52 -10.79 12.79
C GLY A 171 11.16 -9.47 13.47
N LYS A 172 12.12 -8.53 13.56
CA LYS A 172 11.85 -7.16 14.01
C LYS A 172 11.05 -6.41 12.96
N VAL A 173 9.85 -5.98 13.30
CA VAL A 173 8.96 -5.22 12.43
C VAL A 173 8.35 -4.03 13.16
N TYR A 174 8.39 -2.89 12.50
CA TYR A 174 7.87 -1.62 12.97
C TYR A 174 6.85 -1.12 11.97
N SER A 175 5.72 -0.61 12.44
CA SER A 175 4.70 -0.07 11.53
C SER A 175 4.41 1.41 11.81
N TYR A 176 3.94 2.11 10.76
CA TYR A 176 3.36 3.43 10.88
C TYR A 176 2.10 3.56 10.03
N LEU A 177 1.27 4.50 10.40
CA LEU A 177 0.12 4.95 9.63
C LEU A 177 0.19 6.45 9.48
N PHE A 178 0.18 6.94 8.24
CA PHE A 178 0.16 8.36 7.94
C PHE A 178 -1.29 8.85 7.89
N ASP A 179 -1.64 9.75 8.83
CA ASP A 179 -3.02 10.19 9.12
C ASP A 179 -3.17 11.71 9.04
N GLN A 180 -2.33 12.39 8.24
CA GLN A 180 -2.36 13.83 8.05
C GLN A 180 -3.26 14.23 6.88
N ASP A 181 -4.29 15.03 7.16
CA ASP A 181 -5.11 15.65 6.11
C ASP A 181 -4.38 16.82 5.44
N PHE A 182 -4.75 17.08 4.19
CA PHE A 182 -4.18 18.16 3.39
C PHE A 182 -5.19 19.25 3.10
N PRO A 183 -4.76 20.53 2.99
CA PRO A 183 -5.62 21.67 2.65
C PRO A 183 -5.92 21.73 1.14
N LEU A 184 -6.29 20.59 0.54
CA LEU A 184 -6.60 20.48 -0.87
C LEU A 184 -8.12 20.43 -1.04
N MET A 185 -8.69 21.30 -1.89
CA MET A 185 -10.14 21.41 -2.14
C MET A 185 -10.97 21.55 -0.84
N GLY A 186 -10.44 22.33 0.12
CA GLY A 186 -11.01 22.53 1.45
C GLY A 186 -10.38 21.59 2.49
N LYS A 187 -10.51 20.29 2.32
CA LYS A 187 -9.88 19.24 3.13
C LYS A 187 -9.84 17.94 2.34
N SER A 188 -8.71 17.29 2.29
CA SER A 188 -8.56 15.95 1.72
C SER A 188 -7.87 15.02 2.68
N THR A 189 -8.40 13.81 2.82
CA THR A 189 -7.70 12.71 3.51
C THR A 189 -6.42 12.36 2.77
N PRO A 190 -5.38 11.85 3.46
CA PRO A 190 -4.15 11.45 2.79
C PRO A 190 -4.41 10.32 1.80
N TRP A 191 -3.84 10.45 0.62
CA TRP A 191 -3.95 9.50 -0.51
C TRP A 191 -2.67 8.70 -0.70
N HIS A 192 -2.70 7.73 -1.59
CA HIS A 192 -1.54 6.90 -1.92
C HIS A 192 -0.28 7.74 -2.21
N CYS A 193 0.80 7.41 -1.51
CA CYS A 193 2.07 8.13 -1.59
C CYS A 193 2.09 9.56 -0.98
N ALA A 194 1.07 9.96 -0.22
CA ALA A 194 1.02 11.27 0.41
C ALA A 194 2.13 11.49 1.48
N ASP A 195 2.66 10.42 2.04
CA ASP A 195 3.75 10.41 3.01
C ASP A 195 5.14 10.58 2.37
N ILE A 196 5.29 10.34 1.06
CA ILE A 196 6.59 10.34 0.37
C ILE A 196 7.38 11.66 0.57
N PRO A 197 6.79 12.86 0.43
CA PRO A 197 7.52 14.10 0.65
C PRO A 197 8.13 14.21 2.05
N PHE A 198 7.44 13.68 3.06
CA PHE A 198 7.88 13.68 4.46
C PHE A 198 9.00 12.66 4.68
N VAL A 199 8.87 11.47 4.10
CA VAL A 199 9.89 10.41 4.16
C VAL A 199 11.22 10.83 3.50
N PHE A 200 11.16 11.63 2.44
CA PHE A 200 12.34 12.09 1.71
C PHE A 200 12.82 13.50 2.06
N HIS A 201 12.21 14.14 3.05
CA HIS A 201 12.58 15.47 3.53
C HIS A 201 12.59 16.52 2.39
N ASN A 202 11.53 16.56 1.62
CA ASN A 202 11.40 17.46 0.47
C ASN A 202 10.00 18.09 0.35
N THR A 203 9.32 18.28 1.49
CA THR A 203 7.97 18.90 1.52
C THR A 203 7.94 20.28 0.91
N GLU A 204 9.04 21.05 0.97
CA GLU A 204 9.14 22.37 0.37
C GLU A 204 9.03 22.37 -1.16
N LEU A 205 9.30 21.22 -1.80
CA LEU A 205 9.15 21.05 -3.25
C LEU A 205 7.73 20.66 -3.68
N VAL A 206 6.84 20.43 -2.72
CA VAL A 206 5.50 19.90 -2.97
C VAL A 206 4.45 20.89 -2.43
N PRO A 207 3.82 21.70 -3.30
CA PRO A 207 2.95 22.82 -2.86
C PRO A 207 1.81 22.40 -1.93
N VAL A 208 1.26 21.20 -2.07
CA VAL A 208 0.18 20.71 -1.20
C VAL A 208 0.64 20.46 0.24
N CYS A 209 1.94 20.33 0.48
CA CYS A 209 2.54 20.19 1.81
C CYS A 209 2.75 21.54 2.53
N ALA A 210 2.36 22.66 1.93
CA ALA A 210 2.47 24.00 2.54
C ALA A 210 1.32 24.26 3.54
N PHE A 211 1.31 23.55 4.68
CA PHE A 211 0.36 23.74 5.77
C PHE A 211 1.08 23.90 7.11
N GLU A 212 0.38 24.46 8.09
CA GLU A 212 0.92 24.62 9.45
C GLU A 212 1.27 23.28 10.07
N GLY A 213 2.46 23.14 10.64
CA GLY A 213 2.96 21.88 11.21
C GLY A 213 3.63 20.92 10.23
N ALA A 214 3.56 21.18 8.91
CA ALA A 214 4.15 20.28 7.91
C ALA A 214 5.64 20.03 8.14
N LYS A 215 6.40 21.08 8.50
CA LYS A 215 7.86 20.98 8.75
C LYS A 215 8.19 20.19 10.01
N GLN A 216 7.37 20.29 11.03
CA GLN A 216 7.51 19.47 12.23
C GLN A 216 7.23 18.00 11.91
N LEU A 217 6.11 17.70 11.24
CA LEU A 217 5.75 16.36 10.82
C LEU A 217 6.82 15.73 9.92
N GLU A 218 7.37 16.51 8.97
CA GLU A 218 8.48 16.09 8.13
C GLU A 218 9.71 15.72 8.97
N THR A 219 10.05 16.54 9.98
CA THR A 219 11.20 16.26 10.86
C THR A 219 10.98 14.95 11.65
N GLU A 220 9.78 14.71 12.13
CA GLU A 220 9.42 13.50 12.87
C GLU A 220 9.53 12.25 11.98
N ILE A 221 8.92 12.27 10.79
CA ILE A 221 8.92 11.13 9.87
C ILE A 221 10.32 10.87 9.31
N PHE A 222 10.98 11.90 8.78
CA PHE A 222 12.33 11.76 8.25
C PHE A 222 13.32 11.30 9.33
N GLY A 223 13.22 11.85 10.54
CA GLY A 223 14.04 11.46 11.68
C GLY A 223 13.88 9.97 12.03
N ALA A 224 12.64 9.47 12.07
CA ALA A 224 12.34 8.06 12.32
C ALA A 224 12.90 7.14 11.20
N VAL A 225 12.73 7.54 9.93
CA VAL A 225 13.25 6.80 8.79
C VAL A 225 14.78 6.76 8.79
N MET A 226 15.43 7.89 9.09
CA MET A 226 16.90 7.96 9.18
C MET A 226 17.43 7.16 10.37
N GLN A 227 16.77 7.24 11.53
CA GLN A 227 17.14 6.43 12.68
C GLN A 227 17.02 4.93 12.36
N PHE A 228 15.92 4.52 11.74
CA PHE A 228 15.76 3.12 11.27
C PHE A 228 16.86 2.72 10.26
N ALA A 229 17.18 3.58 9.31
CA ALA A 229 18.21 3.30 8.31
C ALA A 229 19.60 3.12 8.93
N CYS A 230 19.91 3.84 10.00
CA CYS A 230 21.20 3.80 10.70
C CYS A 230 21.28 2.67 11.73
N THR A 231 20.19 2.36 12.43
CA THR A 231 20.22 1.49 13.63
C THR A 231 19.36 0.23 13.51
N GLY A 232 18.49 0.14 12.52
CA GLY A 232 17.48 -0.91 12.39
C GLY A 232 16.25 -0.74 13.28
N ALA A 233 16.11 0.41 13.97
CA ALA A 233 14.96 0.73 14.82
C ALA A 233 14.59 2.21 14.69
N PRO A 234 13.30 2.55 14.49
CA PRO A 234 12.87 3.93 14.19
C PRO A 234 12.59 4.79 15.43
N GLY A 235 12.94 4.33 16.62
CA GLY A 235 12.74 5.08 17.88
C GLY A 235 11.57 4.60 18.74
N TRP A 236 10.83 3.58 18.32
CA TRP A 236 9.81 2.90 19.14
C TRP A 236 10.01 1.39 19.17
N ALA A 237 9.23 0.69 20.01
CA ALA A 237 9.34 -0.75 20.17
C ALA A 237 8.84 -1.49 18.90
N ALA A 238 9.48 -2.62 18.59
CA ALA A 238 8.99 -3.52 17.56
C ALA A 238 7.64 -4.14 17.95
N SER A 239 6.83 -4.44 16.97
CA SER A 239 5.59 -5.21 17.14
C SER A 239 5.88 -6.63 17.60
N THR A 240 4.91 -7.24 18.29
CA THR A 240 4.89 -8.65 18.67
C THR A 240 3.80 -9.39 17.92
N GLU A 241 3.68 -10.72 18.10
CA GLU A 241 2.58 -11.51 17.52
C GLU A 241 1.19 -10.96 17.92
N ASP A 242 1.04 -10.55 19.18
CA ASP A 242 -0.25 -10.13 19.74
C ASP A 242 -0.47 -8.61 19.69
N VAL A 243 0.60 -7.82 19.57
CA VAL A 243 0.52 -6.36 19.66
C VAL A 243 1.27 -5.71 18.51
N GLU A 244 0.52 -5.10 17.59
CA GLU A 244 1.07 -4.17 16.62
C GLU A 244 1.36 -2.83 17.30
N GLN A 245 2.61 -2.40 17.24
CA GLN A 245 3.05 -1.07 17.64
C GLN A 245 3.04 -0.16 16.39
N THR A 246 2.02 0.69 16.29
CA THR A 246 1.85 1.58 15.13
C THR A 246 2.16 3.03 15.51
N MET A 247 3.12 3.65 14.85
CA MET A 247 3.32 5.09 14.93
C MET A 247 2.31 5.80 14.02
N LEU A 248 1.36 6.51 14.63
CA LEU A 248 0.49 7.42 13.89
C LEU A 248 1.24 8.70 13.60
N PHE A 249 1.47 9.01 12.33
CA PHE A 249 2.01 10.29 11.88
C PHE A 249 0.89 11.20 11.38
N GLY A 250 0.69 12.31 12.04
CA GLY A 250 -0.41 13.24 11.75
C GLY A 250 -0.32 14.52 12.56
N PRO A 251 -1.44 15.22 12.78
CA PRO A 251 -1.46 16.48 13.54
C PRO A 251 -0.87 16.36 14.94
N GLN A 252 -0.93 15.17 15.53
CA GLN A 252 -0.30 14.81 16.80
C GLN A 252 0.24 13.38 16.68
N SER A 253 1.53 13.28 16.33
CA SER A 253 2.16 11.97 16.17
C SER A 253 2.23 11.24 17.51
N ARG A 254 1.84 9.96 17.53
CA ARG A 254 1.80 9.14 18.74
C ARG A 254 1.91 7.66 18.43
N LEU A 255 2.52 6.92 19.36
CA LEU A 255 2.55 5.46 19.31
C LEU A 255 1.26 4.88 19.88
N VAL A 256 0.65 3.94 19.17
CA VAL A 256 -0.60 3.26 19.55
C VAL A 256 -0.46 1.75 19.35
N GLN A 257 -1.32 0.99 20.03
CA GLN A 257 -1.34 -0.47 19.96
C GLN A 257 -2.62 -0.96 19.30
N ASN A 258 -2.51 -1.85 18.32
CA ASN A 258 -3.65 -2.49 17.63
C ASN A 258 -4.72 -1.46 17.19
N HIS A 259 -4.27 -0.31 16.70
CA HIS A 259 -5.01 0.93 16.59
C HIS A 259 -6.41 0.78 15.96
N ASP A 260 -6.45 0.26 14.74
CA ASP A 260 -7.65 0.19 13.90
C ASP A 260 -8.03 -1.23 13.50
N HIS A 261 -7.46 -2.24 14.16
CA HIS A 261 -7.61 -3.65 13.78
C HIS A 261 -9.07 -4.07 13.67
N ALA A 262 -9.91 -3.76 14.66
CA ALA A 262 -11.32 -4.11 14.65
C ALA A 262 -12.10 -3.43 13.50
N LEU A 263 -11.79 -2.16 13.23
CA LEU A 263 -12.38 -1.44 12.10
C LEU A 263 -11.96 -2.05 10.76
N ILE A 264 -10.67 -2.31 10.58
CA ILE A 264 -10.13 -2.86 9.33
C ILE A 264 -10.68 -4.27 9.08
N GLU A 265 -10.75 -5.11 10.11
CA GLU A 265 -11.35 -6.45 10.02
C GLU A 265 -12.83 -6.37 9.59
N ALA A 266 -13.59 -5.46 10.17
CA ALA A 266 -15.00 -5.27 9.84
C ALA A 266 -15.21 -4.66 8.44
N LEU A 267 -14.30 -3.79 7.97
CA LEU A 267 -14.37 -3.17 6.64
C LEU A 267 -13.82 -4.07 5.52
N ALA A 268 -12.89 -4.96 5.80
CA ALA A 268 -12.21 -5.79 4.80
C ALA A 268 -13.16 -6.57 3.87
N PRO A 269 -14.27 -7.17 4.35
CA PRO A 269 -15.24 -7.86 3.50
C PRO A 269 -15.90 -6.98 2.45
N PHE A 270 -15.91 -5.66 2.66
CA PHE A 270 -16.53 -4.67 1.77
C PHE A 270 -15.54 -3.94 0.85
N THR A 271 -14.27 -4.35 0.84
CA THR A 271 -13.21 -3.69 0.05
C THR A 271 -13.59 -3.59 -1.42
N ASP A 272 -13.95 -4.70 -2.06
CA ASP A 272 -14.32 -4.72 -3.48
C ASP A 272 -15.59 -3.91 -3.78
N LEU A 273 -16.56 -3.93 -2.88
CA LEU A 273 -17.80 -3.17 -3.02
C LEU A 273 -17.52 -1.67 -2.97
N ARG A 274 -16.73 -1.22 -2.01
CA ARG A 274 -16.31 0.18 -1.87
C ARG A 274 -15.49 0.64 -3.07
N MET A 275 -14.54 -0.16 -3.55
CA MET A 275 -13.75 0.16 -4.74
C MET A 275 -14.63 0.28 -5.99
N LYS A 276 -15.59 -0.62 -6.19
CA LYS A 276 -16.55 -0.51 -7.30
C LYS A 276 -17.42 0.73 -7.21
N LYS A 277 -17.87 1.14 -6.03
CA LYS A 277 -18.63 2.39 -5.86
C LYS A 277 -17.75 3.61 -6.11
N ALA A 278 -16.54 3.64 -5.54
CA ALA A 278 -15.58 4.71 -5.74
C ALA A 278 -15.27 4.97 -7.22
N THR A 279 -15.04 3.90 -8.00
CA THR A 279 -14.67 4.01 -9.42
C THR A 279 -15.85 4.31 -10.36
N ARG A 280 -17.08 3.87 -10.04
CA ARG A 280 -18.26 4.11 -10.89
C ARG A 280 -18.63 5.59 -11.00
N ALA A 281 -18.40 6.38 -9.97
CA ALA A 281 -18.66 7.82 -10.02
C ALA A 281 -17.60 8.57 -10.85
N GLY A 282 -16.36 8.06 -10.96
CA GLY A 282 -15.32 8.65 -11.81
C GLY A 282 -15.51 8.40 -13.32
N GLY A 283 -16.37 7.45 -13.70
CA GLY A 283 -16.63 7.09 -15.10
C GLY A 283 -17.59 8.04 -15.84
N GLN A 284 -18.10 9.09 -15.21
CA GLN A 284 -18.98 10.09 -15.85
C GLN A 284 -18.27 11.39 -16.22
N ILE A 285 -16.97 11.49 -16.06
CA ILE A 285 -16.21 12.60 -16.67
C ILE A 285 -16.10 12.27 -18.16
N GLN A 286 -17.10 12.69 -18.91
CA GLN A 286 -17.08 12.68 -20.37
C GLN A 286 -15.91 13.55 -20.87
N HIS A 287 -15.15 12.99 -21.78
CA HIS A 287 -14.12 13.67 -22.57
C HIS A 287 -14.67 14.85 -23.36
#